data_bcb607a2925b8f844c68e9a4bcf6156b
#
_entry.id   bcb607a2925b8f844c68e9a4bcf6156b
#
_cell.length_a   1.000
_cell.length_b   1.000
_cell.length_c   1.000
_cell.angle_alpha   90.00
_cell.angle_beta   90.00
_cell.angle_gamma   90.00
#
_symmetry.space_group_name_H-M   'P 1'
#
loop_
_entity.id
_entity.type
_entity.pdbx_description
1 polymer ?
#
loop_
_entity_poly.entity_id
_entity_poly.type
_entity_poly.pdbx_seq_one_letter_code
_entity_poly.pdbx_strand_id
1 'polypeptide(L)'
;IPGISLISPPPHHDIYSIEDLAQLIFDLKNVNPQAAVSVKLVAESGVGTIAAGVAKAKADLIVISGAEGGTGASPASSMRFAGISPEIGLAETQQTLIKNGLRGQVRLQADGQLKTGRDVVMMALLGAEEFGFGTSVLIVLGCMMMRKCNLNT
;
A
#
# COMPACT_ATOMS: atom_id res chain seq x y z
N ILE A 1 -9.78 -21.99 3.80
CA ILE A 1 -10.47 -23.29 3.85
C ILE A 1 -9.48 -24.35 3.33
N PRO A 2 -9.17 -25.42 4.10
CA PRO A 2 -8.26 -26.46 3.65
C PRO A 2 -8.76 -27.11 2.35
N GLY A 3 -7.83 -27.42 1.43
CA GLY A 3 -8.15 -28.08 0.17
C GLY A 3 -8.67 -27.21 -0.96
N ILE A 4 -8.83 -25.89 -0.75
CA ILE A 4 -9.12 -24.97 -1.84
C ILE A 4 -7.81 -24.51 -2.48
N SER A 5 -7.74 -24.61 -3.81
CA SER A 5 -6.62 -24.04 -4.55
C SER A 5 -6.63 -22.51 -4.42
N LEU A 6 -5.50 -21.96 -4.02
CA LEU A 6 -5.29 -20.52 -3.96
C LEU A 6 -4.49 -20.08 -5.20
N ILE A 7 -4.96 -19.03 -5.85
CA ILE A 7 -4.25 -18.39 -6.97
C ILE A 7 -3.60 -17.13 -6.39
N SER A 8 -2.28 -17.03 -6.54
CA SER A 8 -1.59 -15.78 -6.22
C SER A 8 -2.06 -14.68 -7.17
N PRO A 9 -2.31 -13.47 -6.67
CA PRO A 9 -2.62 -12.35 -7.54
C PRO A 9 -1.53 -12.13 -8.59
N PRO A 10 -1.86 -11.72 -9.82
CA PRO A 10 -0.92 -11.49 -10.91
C PRO A 10 0.33 -10.69 -10.51
N PRO A 11 0.26 -9.62 -9.72
CA PRO A 11 1.43 -8.81 -9.36
C PRO A 11 2.60 -9.58 -8.75
N HIS A 12 2.36 -10.74 -8.15
CA HIS A 12 3.42 -11.54 -7.54
C HIS A 12 4.34 -12.23 -8.54
N HIS A 13 3.83 -12.55 -9.74
CA HIS A 13 4.55 -13.39 -10.70
C HIS A 13 4.56 -12.83 -12.12
N ASP A 14 3.73 -11.84 -12.41
CA ASP A 14 3.50 -11.37 -13.79
C ASP A 14 3.88 -9.90 -13.99
N ILE A 15 4.10 -9.14 -12.92
CA ILE A 15 4.47 -7.71 -12.98
C ILE A 15 5.92 -7.55 -12.55
N TYR A 16 6.78 -7.22 -13.50
CA TYR A 16 8.23 -7.05 -13.29
C TYR A 16 8.73 -5.65 -13.63
N SER A 17 7.89 -4.82 -14.26
CA SER A 17 8.23 -3.46 -14.63
C SER A 17 7.06 -2.51 -14.42
N ILE A 18 7.35 -1.19 -14.48
CA ILE A 18 6.30 -0.17 -14.41
C ILE A 18 5.39 -0.21 -15.64
N GLU A 19 5.91 -0.66 -16.77
CA GLU A 19 5.17 -0.84 -18.02
C GLU A 19 4.16 -1.97 -17.90
N ASP A 20 4.54 -3.09 -17.30
CA ASP A 20 3.62 -4.21 -17.02
C ASP A 20 2.49 -3.76 -16.08
N LEU A 21 2.83 -2.98 -15.06
CA LEU A 21 1.83 -2.41 -14.14
C LEU A 21 0.90 -1.44 -14.87
N ALA A 22 1.43 -0.60 -15.75
CA ALA A 22 0.63 0.33 -16.54
C ALA A 22 -0.34 -0.40 -17.45
N GLN A 23 0.08 -1.50 -18.07
CA GLN A 23 -0.78 -2.37 -18.87
C GLN A 23 -1.91 -2.96 -18.02
N LEU A 24 -1.60 -3.48 -16.83
CA LEU A 24 -2.60 -4.03 -15.92
C LEU A 24 -3.62 -2.98 -15.47
N ILE A 25 -3.17 -1.76 -15.12
CA ILE A 25 -4.05 -0.65 -14.77
C ILE A 25 -4.98 -0.31 -15.94
N PHE A 26 -4.44 -0.25 -17.16
CA PHE A 26 -5.22 0.00 -18.36
C PHE A 26 -6.28 -1.07 -18.57
N ASP A 27 -5.92 -2.35 -18.46
CA ASP A 27 -6.84 -3.48 -18.65
C ASP A 27 -7.96 -3.46 -17.61
N LEU A 28 -7.62 -3.22 -16.32
CA LEU A 28 -8.61 -3.12 -15.25
C LEU A 28 -9.61 -1.98 -15.49
N LYS A 29 -9.13 -0.82 -15.94
CA LYS A 29 -9.99 0.33 -16.27
C LYS A 29 -10.87 0.07 -17.50
N ASN A 30 -10.43 -0.75 -18.44
CA ASN A 30 -11.27 -1.15 -19.58
C ASN A 30 -12.36 -2.16 -19.17
N VAL A 31 -12.06 -3.05 -18.23
CA VAL A 31 -13.07 -4.00 -17.69
C VAL A 31 -14.15 -3.26 -16.90
N ASN A 32 -13.76 -2.30 -16.09
CA ASN A 32 -14.70 -1.46 -15.35
C ASN A 32 -14.23 0.00 -15.28
N PRO A 33 -14.66 0.85 -16.21
CA PRO A 33 -14.26 2.25 -16.26
C PRO A 33 -14.68 3.10 -15.04
N GLN A 34 -15.64 2.63 -14.25
CA GLN A 34 -16.11 3.34 -13.04
C GLN A 34 -15.32 2.95 -11.79
N ALA A 35 -14.55 1.88 -11.83
CA ALA A 35 -13.76 1.43 -10.68
C ALA A 35 -12.49 2.28 -10.53
N ALA A 36 -12.19 2.69 -9.29
CA ALA A 36 -10.90 3.27 -8.96
C ALA A 36 -9.85 2.16 -8.84
N VAL A 37 -8.70 2.37 -9.47
CA VAL A 37 -7.57 1.44 -9.41
C VAL A 37 -6.55 1.97 -8.40
N SER A 38 -6.29 1.16 -7.38
CA SER A 38 -5.32 1.46 -6.32
C SER A 38 -4.06 0.60 -6.46
N VAL A 39 -2.91 1.22 -6.25
CA VAL A 39 -1.62 0.52 -6.21
C VAL A 39 -0.98 0.70 -4.84
N LYS A 40 -0.62 -0.41 -4.20
CA LYS A 40 0.05 -0.41 -2.89
C LYS A 40 1.56 -0.55 -3.07
N LEU A 41 2.29 0.37 -2.49
CA LEU A 41 3.75 0.40 -2.50
C LEU A 41 4.29 0.30 -1.07
N VAL A 42 5.38 -0.44 -0.90
CA VAL A 42 6.10 -0.48 0.38
C VAL A 42 6.91 0.81 0.52
N ALA A 43 6.86 1.42 1.71
CA ALA A 43 7.73 2.54 2.05
C ALA A 43 9.18 2.06 2.08
N GLU A 44 9.96 2.49 1.10
CA GLU A 44 11.39 2.21 0.97
C GLU A 44 12.09 3.37 0.28
N SER A 45 13.40 3.39 0.31
CA SER A 45 14.16 4.43 -0.40
C SER A 45 13.92 4.35 -1.89
N GLY A 46 13.55 5.46 -2.52
CA GLY A 46 13.21 5.52 -3.94
C GLY A 46 11.73 5.29 -4.27
N VAL A 47 10.88 5.04 -3.27
CA VAL A 47 9.44 4.83 -3.47
C VAL A 47 8.77 6.00 -4.19
N GLY A 48 9.26 7.22 -4.01
CA GLY A 48 8.75 8.39 -4.71
C GLY A 48 8.89 8.28 -6.23
N THR A 49 10.00 7.70 -6.72
CA THR A 49 10.21 7.47 -8.15
C THR A 49 9.23 6.43 -8.69
N ILE A 50 9.02 5.34 -7.94
CA ILE A 50 8.05 4.31 -8.29
C ILE A 50 6.64 4.92 -8.32
N ALA A 51 6.28 5.70 -7.31
CA ALA A 51 4.99 6.38 -7.23
C ALA A 51 4.75 7.35 -8.40
N ALA A 52 5.78 8.06 -8.85
CA ALA A 52 5.68 8.90 -10.05
C ALA A 52 5.37 8.07 -11.31
N GLY A 53 5.98 6.90 -11.45
CA GLY A 53 5.66 5.94 -12.51
C GLY A 53 4.21 5.45 -12.44
N VAL A 54 3.73 5.09 -11.24
CA VAL A 54 2.36 4.64 -10.98
C VAL A 54 1.34 5.75 -11.30
N ALA A 55 1.63 6.99 -10.93
CA ALA A 55 0.77 8.13 -11.26
C ALA A 55 0.70 8.37 -12.78
N LYS A 56 1.83 8.26 -13.50
CA LYS A 56 1.86 8.32 -14.97
C LYS A 56 1.08 7.17 -15.62
N ALA A 57 1.07 6.00 -15.00
CA ALA A 57 0.26 4.85 -15.42
C ALA A 57 -1.25 5.02 -15.16
N LYS A 58 -1.68 6.19 -14.61
CA LYS A 58 -3.09 6.53 -14.37
C LYS A 58 -3.78 5.72 -13.27
N ALA A 59 -3.06 5.29 -12.25
CA ALA A 59 -3.68 4.83 -11.01
C ALA A 59 -4.45 6.00 -10.34
N ASP A 60 -5.53 5.69 -9.66
CA ASP A 60 -6.38 6.70 -8.99
C ASP A 60 -5.92 6.93 -7.54
N LEU A 61 -5.32 5.92 -6.93
CA LEU A 61 -4.86 5.95 -5.55
C LEU A 61 -3.53 5.22 -5.42
N ILE A 62 -2.61 5.81 -4.69
CA ILE A 62 -1.37 5.15 -4.26
C ILE A 62 -1.39 4.99 -2.75
N VAL A 63 -1.21 3.75 -2.29
CA VAL A 63 -1.10 3.43 -0.86
C VAL A 63 0.37 3.27 -0.50
N ILE A 64 0.87 4.09 0.40
CA ILE A 64 2.22 3.95 0.97
C ILE A 64 2.12 3.18 2.27
N SER A 65 2.69 1.99 2.28
CA SER A 65 2.62 1.05 3.41
C SER A 65 3.93 1.03 4.19
N GLY A 66 3.86 1.31 5.47
CA GLY A 66 5.02 1.24 6.36
C GLY A 66 5.49 -0.20 6.64
N ALA A 67 6.73 -0.33 7.13
CA ALA A 67 7.39 -1.61 7.43
C ALA A 67 6.60 -2.49 8.40
N GLU A 68 5.91 -1.89 9.35
CA GLU A 68 5.13 -2.62 10.37
C GLU A 68 3.72 -3.03 9.89
N GLY A 69 3.37 -2.70 8.66
CA GLY A 69 2.17 -3.19 8.00
C GLY A 69 2.36 -4.61 7.48
N GLY A 70 1.29 -5.23 7.03
CA GLY A 70 1.34 -6.51 6.36
C GLY A 70 0.47 -7.58 6.97
N THR A 71 0.43 -8.72 6.27
CA THR A 71 -0.38 -9.86 6.66
C THR A 71 0.26 -10.66 7.81
N GLY A 72 -0.56 -11.27 8.66
CA GLY A 72 -0.10 -12.23 9.67
C GLY A 72 0.61 -13.47 9.09
N ALA A 73 0.40 -13.76 7.81
CA ALA A 73 1.05 -14.88 7.10
C ALA A 73 2.45 -14.54 6.57
N SER A 74 2.91 -13.29 6.66
CA SER A 74 4.24 -12.90 6.21
C SER A 74 5.33 -13.61 7.01
N PRO A 75 6.41 -14.08 6.36
CA PRO A 75 7.55 -14.66 7.05
C PRO A 75 8.25 -13.62 7.94
N ALA A 76 8.87 -14.07 9.03
CA ALA A 76 9.52 -13.21 10.01
C ALA A 76 10.61 -12.31 9.39
N SER A 77 11.29 -12.77 8.36
CA SER A 77 12.28 -11.97 7.61
C SER A 77 11.63 -10.76 6.93
N SER A 78 10.52 -10.96 6.24
CA SER A 78 9.80 -9.86 5.59
C SER A 78 9.27 -8.84 6.62
N MET A 79 8.75 -9.32 7.75
CA MET A 79 8.25 -8.44 8.81
C MET A 79 9.34 -7.58 9.45
N ARG A 80 10.59 -8.07 9.47
CA ARG A 80 11.71 -7.37 10.12
C ARG A 80 12.50 -6.47 9.17
N PHE A 81 12.56 -6.81 7.89
CA PHE A 81 13.52 -6.22 6.97
C PHE A 81 12.90 -5.60 5.72
N ALA A 82 11.60 -5.76 5.49
CA ALA A 82 10.93 -5.14 4.36
C ALA A 82 10.34 -3.80 4.77
N GLY A 83 10.77 -2.74 4.09
CA GLY A 83 10.23 -1.40 4.26
C GLY A 83 10.88 -0.57 5.37
N ILE A 84 10.45 0.67 5.44
CA ILE A 84 10.83 1.68 6.43
C ILE A 84 9.59 2.34 7.02
N SER A 85 9.76 3.32 7.89
CA SER A 85 8.65 4.12 8.45
C SER A 85 7.78 4.74 7.34
N PRO A 86 6.44 4.67 7.44
CA PRO A 86 5.54 5.23 6.45
C PRO A 86 5.67 6.74 6.30
N GLU A 87 6.08 7.46 7.34
CA GLU A 87 6.31 8.90 7.31
C GLU A 87 7.38 9.28 6.27
N ILE A 88 8.47 8.52 6.22
CA ILE A 88 9.58 8.79 5.30
C ILE A 88 9.14 8.49 3.86
N GLY A 89 8.53 7.34 3.64
CA GLY A 89 8.04 6.95 2.31
C GLY A 89 6.96 7.89 1.78
N LEU A 90 6.04 8.31 2.64
CA LEU A 90 4.99 9.25 2.28
C LEU A 90 5.56 10.63 1.94
N ALA A 91 6.47 11.16 2.76
CA ALA A 91 7.11 12.46 2.52
C ALA A 91 7.91 12.47 1.22
N GLU A 92 8.67 11.41 0.94
CA GLU A 92 9.40 11.26 -0.32
C GLU A 92 8.43 11.22 -1.52
N THR A 93 7.36 10.42 -1.41
CA THR A 93 6.34 10.31 -2.44
C THR A 93 5.65 11.64 -2.71
N GLN A 94 5.20 12.33 -1.67
CA GLN A 94 4.55 13.64 -1.77
C GLN A 94 5.45 14.64 -2.48
N GLN A 95 6.70 14.77 -2.06
CA GLN A 95 7.65 15.70 -2.65
C GLN A 95 7.97 15.36 -4.11
N THR A 96 8.14 14.08 -4.42
CA THR A 96 8.43 13.64 -5.78
C THR A 96 7.27 13.89 -6.73
N LEU A 97 6.04 13.62 -6.28
CA LEU A 97 4.84 13.90 -7.08
C LEU A 97 4.64 15.40 -7.31
N ILE A 98 4.91 16.25 -6.31
CA ILE A 98 4.86 17.71 -6.46
C ILE A 98 5.90 18.18 -7.47
N LYS A 99 7.17 17.77 -7.32
CA LYS A 99 8.26 18.16 -8.23
C LYS A 99 8.01 17.77 -9.68
N ASN A 100 7.27 16.69 -9.92
CA ASN A 100 6.93 16.20 -11.25
C ASN A 100 5.56 16.70 -11.76
N GLY A 101 4.85 17.54 -11.02
CA GLY A 101 3.52 18.03 -11.41
C GLY A 101 2.43 16.93 -11.45
N LEU A 102 2.64 15.84 -10.72
CA LEU A 102 1.75 14.67 -10.73
C LEU A 102 0.81 14.60 -9.53
N ARG A 103 1.07 15.39 -8.48
CA ARG A 103 0.36 15.28 -7.21
C ARG A 103 -1.16 15.44 -7.33
N GLY A 104 -1.63 16.30 -8.22
CA GLY A 104 -3.06 16.50 -8.47
C GLY A 104 -3.74 15.41 -9.30
N GLN A 105 -3.00 14.42 -9.77
CA GLN A 105 -3.53 13.35 -10.63
C GLN A 105 -3.86 12.07 -9.86
N VAL A 106 -3.42 11.94 -8.61
CA VAL A 106 -3.52 10.72 -7.81
C VAL A 106 -3.73 11.07 -6.34
N ARG A 107 -4.57 10.32 -5.65
CA ARG A 107 -4.74 10.42 -4.19
C ARG A 107 -3.65 9.60 -3.49
N LEU A 108 -3.29 10.02 -2.27
CA LEU A 108 -2.33 9.31 -1.43
C LEU A 108 -3.01 8.78 -0.18
N GLN A 109 -2.83 7.50 0.08
CA GLN A 109 -3.22 6.83 1.31
C GLN A 109 -1.96 6.38 2.06
N ALA A 110 -1.98 6.49 3.37
CA ALA A 110 -0.96 5.92 4.23
C ALA A 110 -1.53 4.80 5.09
N ASP A 111 -0.78 3.71 5.24
CA ASP A 111 -1.07 2.67 6.22
C ASP A 111 0.23 2.17 6.90
N GLY A 112 0.07 1.31 7.88
CA GLY A 112 1.18 0.76 8.66
C GLY A 112 1.25 1.34 10.06
N GLN A 113 0.53 0.68 11.01
CA GLN A 113 0.55 0.99 12.45
C GLN A 113 0.00 2.36 12.84
N LEU A 114 -0.95 2.91 12.08
CA LEU A 114 -1.70 4.08 12.52
C LEU A 114 -2.61 3.68 13.68
N LYS A 115 -2.38 4.21 14.87
CA LYS A 115 -3.07 3.79 16.11
C LYS A 115 -3.74 4.94 16.84
N THR A 116 -3.23 6.13 16.69
CA THR A 116 -3.68 7.32 17.42
C THR A 116 -4.10 8.44 16.48
N GLY A 117 -4.89 9.38 16.98
CA GLY A 117 -5.24 10.60 16.22
C GLY A 117 -4.00 11.44 15.85
N ARG A 118 -2.93 11.37 16.67
CA ARG A 118 -1.66 12.02 16.34
C ARG A 118 -1.04 11.44 15.07
N ASP A 119 -1.05 10.12 14.93
CA ASP A 119 -0.48 9.45 13.74
C ASP A 119 -1.22 9.90 12.49
N VAL A 120 -2.55 9.98 12.56
CA VAL A 120 -3.40 10.46 11.44
C VAL A 120 -3.05 11.91 11.08
N VAL A 121 -2.94 12.81 12.06
CA VAL A 121 -2.60 14.21 11.82
C VAL A 121 -1.21 14.33 11.20
N MET A 122 -0.23 13.55 11.69
CA MET A 122 1.12 13.55 11.12
C MET A 122 1.11 13.11 9.65
N MET A 123 0.41 12.02 9.33
CA MET A 123 0.29 11.56 7.93
C MET A 123 -0.43 12.57 7.05
N ALA A 124 -1.47 13.22 7.55
CA ALA A 124 -2.17 14.28 6.81
C ALA A 124 -1.23 15.45 6.49
N LEU A 125 -0.43 15.89 7.45
CA LEU A 125 0.56 16.96 7.25
C LEU A 125 1.66 16.57 6.24
N LEU A 126 1.98 15.29 6.13
CA LEU A 126 2.94 14.76 5.15
C LEU A 126 2.31 14.52 3.76
N GLY A 127 0.99 14.70 3.60
CA GLY A 127 0.32 14.69 2.32
C GLY A 127 -0.64 13.53 2.07
N ALA A 128 -0.93 12.68 3.06
CA ALA A 128 -1.95 11.65 2.92
C ALA A 128 -3.36 12.27 2.98
N GLU A 129 -4.25 11.80 2.12
CA GLU A 129 -5.67 12.15 2.07
C GLU A 129 -6.55 11.03 2.63
N GLU A 130 -6.03 9.80 2.62
CA GLU A 130 -6.70 8.60 3.12
C GLU A 130 -5.82 7.86 4.12
N PHE A 131 -6.44 7.13 5.05
CA PHE A 131 -5.74 6.46 6.14
C PHE A 131 -6.23 5.02 6.28
N GLY A 132 -5.30 4.07 6.24
CA GLY A 132 -5.59 2.65 6.40
C GLY A 132 -5.34 2.17 7.84
N PHE A 133 -6.33 1.53 8.44
CA PHE A 133 -6.24 0.99 9.79
C PHE A 133 -6.42 -0.53 9.77
N GLY A 134 -5.50 -1.25 10.40
CA GLY A 134 -5.58 -2.70 10.56
C GLY A 134 -5.50 -3.08 12.04
N THR A 135 -4.30 -3.05 12.59
CA THR A 135 -4.01 -3.50 13.97
C THR A 135 -4.82 -2.77 15.04
N SER A 136 -5.00 -1.45 14.91
CA SER A 136 -5.77 -0.66 15.87
C SER A 136 -7.23 -1.12 15.96
N VAL A 137 -7.85 -1.39 14.82
CA VAL A 137 -9.23 -1.91 14.75
C VAL A 137 -9.31 -3.31 15.35
N LEU A 138 -8.36 -4.19 15.04
CA LEU A 138 -8.29 -5.54 15.61
C LEU A 138 -8.15 -5.51 17.13
N ILE A 139 -7.33 -4.61 17.68
CA ILE A 139 -7.17 -4.45 19.13
C ILE A 139 -8.48 -4.02 19.76
N VAL A 140 -9.19 -3.05 19.19
CA VAL A 140 -10.50 -2.59 19.70
C VAL A 140 -11.54 -3.71 19.68
N LEU A 141 -11.48 -4.60 18.68
CA LEU A 141 -12.35 -5.77 18.58
C LEU A 141 -11.94 -6.94 19.50
N GLY A 142 -10.90 -6.77 20.32
CA GLY A 142 -10.44 -7.79 21.27
C GLY A 142 -9.59 -8.89 20.65
N CYS A 143 -8.95 -8.65 19.51
CA CYS A 143 -8.05 -9.61 18.89
C CYS A 143 -6.85 -9.89 19.80
N MET A 144 -6.56 -11.16 20.05
CA MET A 144 -5.43 -11.60 20.88
C MET A 144 -4.06 -11.47 20.17
N MET A 145 -4.02 -11.04 18.92
CA MET A 145 -2.82 -10.81 18.11
C MET A 145 -1.87 -12.03 18.01
N MET A 146 -2.42 -13.22 18.06
CA MET A 146 -1.62 -14.46 17.94
C MET A 146 -1.02 -14.70 16.56
N ARG A 147 -1.47 -13.97 15.54
CA ARG A 147 -1.04 -14.08 14.14
C ARG A 147 -1.14 -15.48 13.55
N LYS A 148 -2.15 -16.25 13.96
CA LYS A 148 -2.40 -17.62 13.50
C LYS A 148 -3.66 -17.76 12.63
N CYS A 149 -4.28 -16.66 12.24
CA CYS A 149 -5.53 -16.68 11.47
C CYS A 149 -5.39 -17.40 10.12
N ASN A 150 -4.18 -17.42 9.54
CA ASN A 150 -3.86 -18.12 8.31
C ASN A 150 -3.79 -19.65 8.46
N LEU A 151 -3.74 -20.18 9.69
CA LEU A 151 -3.66 -21.60 9.95
C LEU A 151 -5.03 -22.27 10.10
N ASN A 152 -6.11 -21.50 10.05
CA ASN A 152 -7.49 -21.98 10.18
C ASN A 152 -7.71 -22.81 11.46
N THR A 153 -7.17 -22.33 12.60
CA THR A 153 -7.29 -22.96 13.94
C THR A 153 -8.32 -22.24 14.79
#